data_fa0d468aee50ec3b109ad970843668ec
#
_entry.id   fa0d468aee50ec3b109ad970843668ec
#
_cell.length_a   1.000
_cell.length_b   1.000
_cell.length_c   1.000
_cell.angle_alpha   90.00
_cell.angle_beta   90.00
_cell.angle_gamma   90.00
#
_symmetry.space_group_name_H-M   'P 1'
#
loop_
_entity.id
_entity.type
_entity.pdbx_description
1 polymer ?
#
loop_
_entity_poly.entity_id
_entity_poly.type
_entity_poly.pdbx_seq_one_letter_code
_entity_poly.pdbx_strand_id
1 'polypeptide(L)'
;MKLTWLHISDIHFHYSSYESSQIRDDLINKVSELTKTNKIDCVFLTGDLADKDGQYDKDLANYINNICSAAGIIKDNMFIIPGNHDHDRTTVSTILNDIYDYYDEKREGSSELEVNDKINSLSKLDNTTLLDSFNNYKKTCQDFYGVDELELNHSVKNNTQDKYSIICVNTAIYDRSSDDAKKELHIGVKQLNNVIKNSLNSDSKINIAIGHHPTTVMAPEEKKRFFGCLKSNNIHLYLCGHKHIPDFVVHNQYDVTEIICGYGNMASYAGAVFSVGTIDTLKCEYYIDFYKWKDDNSWVRDTSPNNCDEFGRCYIKGKHFNHKDIINAVIPIKTYTSQITTQEIEEVFEGKDFEIIPFPFHHIDTLNTNWKSECNWMDEIANSINNTTNKRINIFPIAPIPLLVYLGYQLQKNKPITIYQYDRHLSKWVDSSNSPCPDYSIDSKKKLFRKKKLLITIQTSTEIQSFQIPKDVNGDIINLSMTIKNLGMPLYSNHYHLMLQDLFARLNPIIGRYSEIHLLASVPAGMAIEIGRNIQKSVFPNVILYNYYKGNYIKTITLE
;
A
#
# COMPACT_ATOMS: atom_id res chain seq x y z
N MET A 1 -11.24 -9.23 -18.01
CA MET A 1 -11.70 -7.85 -17.76
C MET A 1 -10.71 -7.19 -16.81
N LYS A 2 -10.31 -5.95 -17.10
CA LYS A 2 -9.50 -5.13 -16.18
C LYS A 2 -10.27 -3.86 -15.87
N LEU A 3 -10.33 -3.47 -14.60
CA LEU A 3 -10.88 -2.21 -14.11
C LEU A 3 -9.85 -1.58 -13.18
N THR A 4 -9.45 -0.35 -13.47
CA THR A 4 -8.53 0.43 -12.63
C THR A 4 -9.20 1.75 -12.26
N TRP A 5 -9.19 2.11 -11.00
CA TRP A 5 -9.80 3.36 -10.51
C TRP A 5 -8.86 4.18 -9.66
N LEU A 6 -9.07 5.48 -9.67
CA LEU A 6 -8.51 6.43 -8.72
C LEU A 6 -9.56 6.70 -7.63
N HIS A 7 -9.17 6.68 -6.37
CA HIS A 7 -10.04 6.99 -5.24
C HIS A 7 -9.43 8.13 -4.42
N ILE A 8 -10.18 9.21 -4.30
CA ILE A 8 -9.86 10.41 -3.52
C ILE A 8 -11.05 10.69 -2.61
N SER A 9 -10.82 11.13 -1.38
CA SER A 9 -11.84 11.53 -0.42
C SER A 9 -11.40 12.77 0.35
N ASP A 10 -12.34 13.43 1.01
CA ASP A 10 -12.05 14.48 1.98
C ASP A 10 -11.13 15.57 1.40
N ILE A 11 -11.53 16.14 0.26
CA ILE A 11 -10.75 17.15 -0.47
C ILE A 11 -10.68 18.44 0.34
N HIS A 12 -11.80 18.84 1.02
CA HIS A 12 -11.91 20.09 1.80
C HIS A 12 -11.24 21.26 1.09
N PHE A 13 -11.65 21.54 -0.14
CA PHE A 13 -10.93 22.36 -1.12
C PHE A 13 -10.48 23.72 -0.61
N HIS A 14 -11.31 24.37 0.19
CA HIS A 14 -11.06 25.72 0.70
C HIS A 14 -10.27 25.75 2.02
N TYR A 15 -9.86 24.60 2.54
CA TYR A 15 -8.89 24.59 3.62
C TYR A 15 -7.57 25.18 3.11
N SER A 16 -7.31 26.45 3.48
CA SER A 16 -6.21 27.22 2.92
C SER A 16 -4.97 27.16 3.80
N SER A 17 -4.01 26.33 3.44
CA SER A 17 -2.61 26.51 3.82
C SER A 17 -1.78 26.61 2.54
N TYR A 18 -0.58 27.17 2.65
CA TYR A 18 0.38 27.15 1.52
C TYR A 18 0.61 25.73 1.00
N GLU A 19 0.70 24.77 1.90
CA GLU A 19 0.92 23.35 1.60
C GLU A 19 -0.28 22.74 0.85
N SER A 20 -1.51 23.11 1.19
CA SER A 20 -2.72 22.57 0.56
C SER A 20 -2.79 22.85 -0.94
N SER A 21 -2.39 24.05 -1.38
CA SER A 21 -2.35 24.37 -2.82
C SER A 21 -1.30 23.53 -3.56
N GLN A 22 -0.14 23.36 -2.94
CA GLN A 22 0.95 22.54 -3.49
C GLN A 22 0.56 21.06 -3.58
N ILE A 23 -0.07 20.52 -2.53
CA ILE A 23 -0.58 19.13 -2.52
C ILE A 23 -1.57 18.92 -3.66
N ARG A 24 -2.50 19.86 -3.90
CA ARG A 24 -3.47 19.77 -4.99
C ARG A 24 -2.83 19.77 -6.37
N ASP A 25 -1.87 20.67 -6.61
CA ASP A 25 -1.18 20.77 -7.89
C ASP A 25 -0.34 19.51 -8.17
N ASP A 26 0.36 19.02 -7.17
CA ASP A 26 1.19 17.83 -7.27
C ASP A 26 0.35 16.54 -7.32
N LEU A 27 -0.86 16.51 -6.75
CA LEU A 27 -1.79 15.41 -6.96
C LEU A 27 -2.17 15.28 -8.44
N ILE A 28 -2.50 16.40 -9.10
CA ILE A 28 -2.80 16.42 -10.54
C ILE A 28 -1.61 15.89 -11.34
N ASN A 29 -0.40 16.35 -11.01
CA ASN A 29 0.83 15.89 -11.68
C ASN A 29 1.05 14.39 -11.45
N LYS A 30 0.84 13.91 -10.22
CA LYS A 30 1.01 12.48 -9.89
C LYS A 30 -0.03 11.60 -10.57
N VAL A 31 -1.28 12.03 -10.63
CA VAL A 31 -2.33 11.31 -11.37
C VAL A 31 -1.97 11.22 -12.85
N SER A 32 -1.51 12.32 -13.47
CA SER A 32 -1.05 12.33 -14.87
C SER A 32 0.14 11.39 -15.10
N GLU A 33 1.08 11.30 -14.15
CA GLU A 33 2.21 10.35 -14.20
C GLU A 33 1.71 8.90 -14.17
N LEU A 34 0.81 8.57 -13.23
CA LEU A 34 0.25 7.23 -13.09
C LEU A 34 -0.54 6.79 -14.33
N THR A 35 -1.28 7.70 -14.93
CA THR A 35 -2.08 7.45 -16.13
C THR A 35 -1.22 7.09 -17.35
N LYS A 36 0.02 7.60 -17.43
CA LYS A 36 0.97 7.23 -18.50
C LYS A 36 1.37 5.74 -18.45
N THR A 37 1.35 5.15 -17.27
CA THR A 37 1.76 3.75 -17.07
C THR A 37 0.59 2.80 -16.92
N ASN A 38 -0.54 3.27 -16.40
CA ASN A 38 -1.74 2.47 -16.18
C ASN A 38 -2.97 3.29 -16.58
N LYS A 39 -3.76 2.78 -17.52
CA LYS A 39 -5.05 3.40 -17.87
C LYS A 39 -5.93 3.41 -16.62
N ILE A 40 -6.45 4.58 -16.24
CA ILE A 40 -7.50 4.74 -15.24
C ILE A 40 -8.84 4.66 -16.00
N ASP A 41 -9.76 3.83 -15.53
CA ASP A 41 -11.06 3.62 -16.17
C ASP A 41 -12.14 4.47 -15.51
N CYS A 42 -12.04 4.73 -14.20
CA CYS A 42 -12.96 5.61 -13.46
C CYS A 42 -12.29 6.29 -12.26
N VAL A 43 -12.93 7.33 -11.75
CA VAL A 43 -12.51 8.09 -10.56
C VAL A 43 -13.66 8.12 -9.55
N PHE A 44 -13.36 7.90 -8.29
CA PHE A 44 -14.27 8.01 -7.16
C PHE A 44 -13.87 9.19 -6.28
N LEU A 45 -14.78 10.16 -6.10
CA LEU A 45 -14.70 11.21 -5.10
C LEU A 45 -15.74 10.91 -4.01
N THR A 46 -15.25 10.47 -2.85
CA THR A 46 -16.12 9.93 -1.81
C THR A 46 -16.42 10.93 -0.69
N GLY A 47 -16.86 12.14 -1.07
CA GLY A 47 -17.43 13.12 -0.17
C GLY A 47 -16.45 14.13 0.40
N ASP A 48 -17.00 15.10 1.12
CA ASP A 48 -16.31 16.23 1.73
C ASP A 48 -15.46 17.00 0.70
N LEU A 49 -16.13 17.44 -0.38
CA LEU A 49 -15.51 18.22 -1.46
C LEU A 49 -15.09 19.60 -0.95
N ALA A 50 -15.98 20.27 -0.17
CA ALA A 50 -15.73 21.54 0.47
C ALA A 50 -15.55 21.36 1.98
N ASP A 51 -14.91 22.33 2.66
CA ASP A 51 -14.87 22.36 4.12
C ASP A 51 -16.22 22.85 4.69
N LYS A 52 -16.45 22.68 6.00
CA LYS A 52 -17.70 22.91 6.72
C LYS A 52 -18.41 24.25 6.42
N ASP A 53 -17.63 25.29 6.15
CA ASP A 53 -18.12 26.60 5.71
C ASP A 53 -17.66 26.92 4.28
N GLY A 54 -17.27 25.88 3.53
CA GLY A 54 -16.63 25.99 2.24
C GLY A 54 -17.56 26.52 1.16
N GLN A 55 -17.00 27.32 0.27
CA GLN A 55 -17.72 27.82 -0.89
C GLN A 55 -17.65 26.81 -2.02
N TYR A 56 -18.80 26.53 -2.61
CA TYR A 56 -18.91 25.78 -3.84
C TYR A 56 -18.77 26.76 -5.01
N ASP A 57 -17.54 27.01 -5.42
CA ASP A 57 -17.20 28.00 -6.42
C ASP A 57 -16.59 27.38 -7.70
N LYS A 58 -16.20 28.26 -8.62
CA LYS A 58 -15.58 27.85 -9.89
C LYS A 58 -14.23 27.17 -9.70
N ASP A 59 -13.49 27.47 -8.63
CA ASP A 59 -12.16 26.93 -8.43
C ASP A 59 -12.23 25.47 -8.00
N LEU A 60 -13.20 25.11 -7.15
CA LEU A 60 -13.53 23.72 -6.84
C LEU A 60 -13.95 22.95 -8.10
N ALA A 61 -14.87 23.52 -8.89
CA ALA A 61 -15.32 22.90 -10.15
C ALA A 61 -14.17 22.70 -11.13
N ASN A 62 -13.24 23.66 -11.24
CA ASN A 62 -12.04 23.57 -12.05
C ASN A 62 -11.11 22.47 -11.54
N TYR A 63 -10.93 22.37 -10.22
CA TYR A 63 -10.09 21.32 -9.63
C TYR A 63 -10.63 19.92 -9.94
N ILE A 64 -11.95 19.71 -9.81
CA ILE A 64 -12.60 18.44 -10.18
C ILE A 64 -12.38 18.14 -11.68
N ASN A 65 -12.50 19.14 -12.57
CA ASN A 65 -12.23 19.00 -13.99
C ASN A 65 -10.74 18.65 -14.26
N ASN A 66 -9.82 19.23 -13.50
CA ASN A 66 -8.39 18.93 -13.62
C ASN A 66 -8.07 17.48 -13.22
N ILE A 67 -8.70 16.96 -12.15
CA ILE A 67 -8.59 15.54 -11.76
C ILE A 67 -9.10 14.64 -12.89
N CYS A 68 -10.29 14.95 -13.45
CA CYS A 68 -10.88 14.20 -14.55
C CYS A 68 -9.94 14.16 -15.77
N SER A 69 -9.39 15.31 -16.13
CA SER A 69 -8.46 15.47 -17.25
C SER A 69 -7.13 14.74 -17.03
N ALA A 70 -6.56 14.84 -15.83
CA ALA A 70 -5.31 14.17 -15.45
C ALA A 70 -5.46 12.64 -15.46
N ALA A 71 -6.62 12.14 -15.03
CA ALA A 71 -6.96 10.72 -15.08
C ALA A 71 -7.26 10.23 -16.51
N GLY A 72 -7.45 11.14 -17.47
CA GLY A 72 -7.73 10.80 -18.87
C GLY A 72 -9.09 10.13 -19.07
N ILE A 73 -10.08 10.44 -18.23
CA ILE A 73 -11.43 9.87 -18.28
C ILE A 73 -12.46 10.89 -18.80
N ILE A 74 -13.60 10.39 -19.26
CA ILE A 74 -14.79 11.21 -19.51
C ILE A 74 -15.56 11.44 -18.22
N LYS A 75 -16.34 12.49 -18.14
CA LYS A 75 -17.10 12.88 -16.94
C LYS A 75 -18.04 11.77 -16.44
N ASP A 76 -18.62 10.99 -17.33
CA ASP A 76 -19.51 9.87 -16.99
C ASP A 76 -18.81 8.74 -16.21
N ASN A 77 -17.49 8.68 -16.27
CA ASN A 77 -16.67 7.74 -15.52
C ASN A 77 -16.11 8.34 -14.21
N MET A 78 -16.50 9.55 -13.86
CA MET A 78 -16.24 10.16 -12.57
C MET A 78 -17.48 10.02 -11.70
N PHE A 79 -17.35 9.45 -10.52
CA PHE A 79 -18.43 9.20 -9.58
C PHE A 79 -18.18 10.03 -8.33
N ILE A 80 -19.08 11.00 -8.09
CA ILE A 80 -18.97 11.94 -6.98
C ILE A 80 -20.17 11.69 -6.06
N ILE A 81 -19.92 11.50 -4.78
CA ILE A 81 -20.94 11.37 -3.73
C ILE A 81 -20.73 12.42 -2.65
N PRO A 82 -21.78 12.85 -1.94
CA PRO A 82 -21.62 13.83 -0.87
C PRO A 82 -21.09 13.21 0.42
N GLY A 83 -20.36 14.03 1.21
CA GLY A 83 -20.01 13.76 2.59
C GLY A 83 -20.79 14.62 3.58
N ASN A 84 -20.43 14.53 4.85
CA ASN A 84 -21.14 15.25 5.91
C ASN A 84 -20.82 16.77 5.95
N HIS A 85 -19.72 17.22 5.36
CA HIS A 85 -19.43 18.64 5.17
C HIS A 85 -20.17 19.23 3.96
N ASP A 86 -20.60 18.40 3.03
CA ASP A 86 -21.41 18.81 1.87
C ASP A 86 -22.90 18.98 2.19
N HIS A 87 -23.31 18.75 3.45
CA HIS A 87 -24.66 18.72 3.97
C HIS A 87 -24.93 19.91 4.90
N ASP A 88 -25.84 20.81 4.53
CA ASP A 88 -26.32 21.87 5.45
C ASP A 88 -27.33 21.29 6.47
N ARG A 89 -26.78 20.73 7.55
CA ARG A 89 -27.56 20.11 8.63
C ARG A 89 -28.42 21.07 9.42
N THR A 90 -28.15 22.39 9.35
CA THR A 90 -28.93 23.40 10.10
C THR A 90 -30.33 23.51 9.54
N THR A 91 -30.51 23.42 8.23
CA THR A 91 -31.80 23.51 7.54
C THR A 91 -32.69 22.30 7.79
N VAL A 92 -32.13 21.16 8.12
CA VAL A 92 -32.84 19.88 8.32
C VAL A 92 -32.80 19.38 9.76
N SER A 93 -32.26 20.19 10.68
CA SER A 93 -32.08 19.81 12.09
C SER A 93 -33.34 19.28 12.76
N THR A 94 -34.52 19.86 12.47
CA THR A 94 -35.79 19.40 13.02
C THR A 94 -36.14 17.99 12.55
N ILE A 95 -35.95 17.70 11.26
CA ILE A 95 -36.21 16.37 10.70
C ILE A 95 -35.22 15.34 11.27
N LEU A 96 -33.94 15.70 11.33
CA LEU A 96 -32.92 14.81 11.87
C LEU A 96 -33.15 14.53 13.37
N ASN A 97 -33.52 15.55 14.15
CA ASN A 97 -33.86 15.35 15.57
C ASN A 97 -35.09 14.45 15.70
N ASP A 98 -36.16 14.65 14.92
CA ASP A 98 -37.35 13.79 14.95
C ASP A 98 -37.02 12.33 14.60
N ILE A 99 -36.07 12.08 13.72
CA ILE A 99 -35.58 10.72 13.40
C ILE A 99 -34.89 10.07 14.60
N TYR A 100 -34.12 10.84 15.36
CA TYR A 100 -33.25 10.33 16.42
C TYR A 100 -33.75 10.62 17.85
N ASP A 101 -34.79 11.46 18.05
CA ASP A 101 -35.30 11.83 19.38
C ASP A 101 -35.64 10.62 20.24
N TYR A 102 -36.22 9.59 19.63
CA TYR A 102 -36.55 8.36 20.32
C TYR A 102 -35.31 7.60 20.81
N TYR A 103 -34.19 7.74 20.11
CA TYR A 103 -32.91 7.14 20.46
C TYR A 103 -32.24 7.87 21.64
N ASP A 104 -32.43 9.20 21.72
CA ASP A 104 -31.86 10.04 22.77
C ASP A 104 -32.64 9.93 24.09
N GLU A 105 -33.96 9.75 24.04
CA GLU A 105 -34.83 9.68 25.22
C GLU A 105 -34.77 8.31 25.95
N LYS A 106 -34.48 7.25 25.25
CA LYS A 106 -34.45 5.87 25.78
C LYS A 106 -33.07 5.24 25.71
N ARG A 107 -32.17 5.62 26.63
CA ARG A 107 -30.82 5.06 26.70
C ARG A 107 -30.72 3.57 27.02
N GLU A 108 -31.80 2.91 27.48
CA GLU A 108 -31.85 1.48 27.77
C GLU A 108 -33.02 0.84 27.01
N GLY A 109 -32.77 0.24 25.85
CA GLY A 109 -33.69 -0.64 25.15
C GLY A 109 -34.49 -0.07 23.97
N SER A 110 -34.20 1.15 23.50
CA SER A 110 -34.73 1.62 22.21
C SER A 110 -34.06 0.85 21.08
N SER A 111 -34.84 0.23 20.23
CA SER A 111 -34.29 -0.55 19.12
C SER A 111 -33.92 0.37 17.98
N GLU A 112 -32.74 0.15 17.36
CA GLU A 112 -32.36 0.76 16.06
C GLU A 112 -33.41 0.50 14.96
N LEU A 113 -34.36 -0.41 15.21
CA LEU A 113 -35.53 -0.66 14.38
C LEU A 113 -36.41 0.57 14.28
N GLU A 114 -36.62 1.31 15.36
CA GLU A 114 -37.52 2.47 15.42
C GLU A 114 -36.94 3.64 14.62
N VAL A 115 -35.63 3.86 14.65
CA VAL A 115 -34.97 4.86 13.79
C VAL A 115 -35.18 4.51 12.31
N ASN A 116 -34.99 3.25 11.95
CA ASN A 116 -35.21 2.79 10.58
C ASN A 116 -36.68 2.88 10.16
N ASP A 117 -37.64 2.60 11.07
CA ASP A 117 -39.05 2.74 10.80
C ASP A 117 -39.41 4.22 10.62
N LYS A 118 -38.82 5.12 11.40
CA LYS A 118 -38.99 6.55 11.24
C LYS A 118 -38.47 7.03 9.87
N ILE A 119 -37.21 6.66 9.50
CA ILE A 119 -36.66 6.94 8.18
C ILE A 119 -37.56 6.43 7.06
N ASN A 120 -38.11 5.21 7.21
CA ASN A 120 -39.03 4.63 6.22
C ASN A 120 -40.40 5.31 6.13
N SER A 121 -40.79 6.04 7.18
CA SER A 121 -42.09 6.73 7.28
C SER A 121 -42.03 8.22 6.91
N LEU A 122 -40.86 8.74 6.57
CA LEU A 122 -40.70 10.14 6.17
C LEU A 122 -41.62 10.50 5.01
N SER A 123 -42.24 11.68 5.12
CA SER A 123 -43.11 12.20 4.05
C SER A 123 -42.26 12.52 2.79
N LYS A 124 -42.95 12.69 1.66
CA LYS A 124 -42.30 13.15 0.45
C LYS A 124 -41.67 14.53 0.63
N LEU A 125 -42.30 15.40 1.43
CA LEU A 125 -41.78 16.73 1.74
C LEU A 125 -40.49 16.65 2.57
N ASP A 126 -40.48 15.83 3.62
CA ASP A 126 -39.27 15.65 4.47
C ASP A 126 -38.10 15.13 3.64
N ASN A 127 -38.33 14.13 2.78
CA ASN A 127 -37.30 13.61 1.89
C ASN A 127 -36.78 14.67 0.92
N THR A 128 -37.70 15.52 0.35
CA THR A 128 -37.28 16.62 -0.52
C THR A 128 -36.43 17.63 0.26
N THR A 129 -36.85 18.01 1.47
CA THR A 129 -36.11 18.95 2.33
C THR A 129 -34.71 18.42 2.71
N LEU A 130 -34.63 17.13 3.02
CA LEU A 130 -33.30 16.47 3.28
C LEU A 130 -32.40 16.52 2.05
N LEU A 131 -32.92 16.32 0.86
CA LEU A 131 -32.12 16.40 -0.38
C LEU A 131 -31.74 17.84 -0.73
N ASP A 132 -32.61 18.80 -0.44
CA ASP A 132 -32.34 20.23 -0.67
C ASP A 132 -31.23 20.79 0.24
N SER A 133 -30.93 20.14 1.36
CA SER A 133 -29.79 20.51 2.20
C SER A 133 -28.44 20.31 1.53
N PHE A 134 -28.37 19.59 0.41
CA PHE A 134 -27.18 19.42 -0.43
C PHE A 134 -27.16 20.38 -1.64
N ASN A 135 -27.96 21.44 -1.67
CA ASN A 135 -28.14 22.28 -2.87
C ASN A 135 -26.83 22.84 -3.44
N ASN A 136 -25.90 23.27 -2.60
CA ASN A 136 -24.61 23.81 -3.07
C ASN A 136 -23.77 22.72 -3.74
N TYR A 137 -23.64 21.56 -3.10
CA TYR A 137 -23.02 20.37 -3.66
C TYR A 137 -23.69 19.96 -4.99
N LYS A 138 -25.01 19.84 -4.98
CA LYS A 138 -25.83 19.47 -6.15
C LYS A 138 -25.54 20.36 -7.34
N LYS A 139 -25.57 21.69 -7.15
CA LYS A 139 -25.30 22.65 -8.21
C LYS A 139 -23.91 22.50 -8.81
N THR A 140 -22.88 22.36 -7.97
CA THR A 140 -21.49 22.16 -8.46
C THR A 140 -21.35 20.88 -9.26
N CYS A 141 -21.98 19.79 -8.83
CA CYS A 141 -21.96 18.54 -9.57
C CYS A 141 -22.80 18.61 -10.87
N GLN A 142 -23.93 19.31 -10.87
CA GLN A 142 -24.71 19.58 -12.09
C GLN A 142 -23.90 20.37 -13.11
N ASP A 143 -23.23 21.43 -12.68
CA ASP A 143 -22.35 22.24 -13.53
C ASP A 143 -21.18 21.40 -14.08
N PHE A 144 -20.58 20.53 -13.23
CA PHE A 144 -19.51 19.62 -13.64
C PHE A 144 -19.98 18.62 -14.70
N TYR A 145 -21.11 17.93 -14.48
CA TYR A 145 -21.62 16.94 -15.42
C TYR A 145 -22.30 17.56 -16.64
N GLY A 146 -22.77 18.80 -16.53
CA GLY A 146 -23.57 19.47 -17.56
C GLY A 146 -24.98 18.93 -17.65
N VAL A 147 -25.60 18.63 -16.49
CA VAL A 147 -26.96 18.07 -16.37
C VAL A 147 -27.88 18.97 -15.55
N ASP A 148 -29.16 18.99 -15.87
CA ASP A 148 -30.15 19.77 -15.14
C ASP A 148 -30.62 19.09 -13.84
N GLU A 149 -30.56 17.74 -13.81
CA GLU A 149 -30.97 16.95 -12.66
C GLU A 149 -29.83 16.03 -12.19
N LEU A 150 -29.64 15.92 -10.89
CA LEU A 150 -28.66 15.04 -10.24
C LEU A 150 -29.37 14.19 -9.18
N GLU A 151 -29.21 12.88 -9.25
CA GLU A 151 -29.69 11.97 -8.21
C GLU A 151 -28.81 12.05 -6.98
N LEU A 152 -29.40 12.47 -5.84
CA LEU A 152 -28.73 12.59 -4.55
C LEU A 152 -29.06 11.44 -3.58
N ASN A 153 -30.10 10.65 -3.88
CA ASN A 153 -30.36 9.42 -3.16
C ASN A 153 -29.34 8.34 -3.51
N HIS A 154 -29.46 7.19 -2.87
CA HIS A 154 -28.75 6.00 -3.34
C HIS A 154 -29.05 5.75 -4.82
N SER A 155 -28.03 5.43 -5.58
CA SER A 155 -28.19 5.17 -7.01
C SER A 155 -27.23 4.08 -7.50
N VAL A 156 -27.56 3.50 -8.66
CA VAL A 156 -26.70 2.52 -9.33
C VAL A 156 -26.37 3.05 -10.72
N LYS A 157 -25.09 3.09 -11.03
CA LYS A 157 -24.55 3.46 -12.33
C LYS A 157 -23.96 2.22 -12.99
N ASN A 158 -24.57 1.77 -14.09
CA ASN A 158 -24.15 0.58 -14.81
C ASN A 158 -23.32 0.95 -16.03
N ASN A 159 -22.10 0.40 -16.12
CA ASN A 159 -21.33 0.39 -17.36
C ASN A 159 -21.55 -0.95 -18.06
N THR A 160 -22.46 -0.98 -19.04
CA THR A 160 -22.83 -2.20 -19.75
C THR A 160 -21.76 -2.67 -20.73
N GLN A 161 -20.92 -1.76 -21.24
CA GLN A 161 -19.83 -2.08 -22.15
C GLN A 161 -18.71 -2.83 -21.42
N ASP A 162 -18.29 -2.31 -20.27
CA ASP A 162 -17.19 -2.87 -19.48
C ASP A 162 -17.67 -3.82 -18.36
N LYS A 163 -19.00 -4.03 -18.26
CA LYS A 163 -19.63 -4.99 -17.33
C LYS A 163 -19.29 -4.77 -15.86
N TYR A 164 -19.32 -3.52 -15.39
CA TYR A 164 -19.24 -3.20 -13.97
C TYR A 164 -20.40 -2.29 -13.55
N SER A 165 -20.70 -2.27 -12.25
CA SER A 165 -21.69 -1.37 -11.67
C SER A 165 -21.13 -0.67 -10.45
N ILE A 166 -21.42 0.62 -10.33
CA ILE A 166 -21.06 1.44 -9.18
C ILE A 166 -22.32 1.80 -8.42
N ILE A 167 -22.35 1.43 -7.14
CA ILE A 167 -23.43 1.70 -6.22
C ILE A 167 -23.04 2.94 -5.41
N CYS A 168 -23.68 4.07 -5.73
CA CYS A 168 -23.47 5.34 -5.06
C CYS A 168 -24.36 5.38 -3.81
N VAL A 169 -23.76 5.36 -2.62
CA VAL A 169 -24.46 5.36 -1.34
C VAL A 169 -24.33 6.74 -0.70
N ASN A 170 -25.39 7.53 -0.68
CA ASN A 170 -25.38 8.77 0.11
C ASN A 170 -25.49 8.41 1.59
N THR A 171 -24.35 8.36 2.27
CA THR A 171 -24.30 8.04 3.70
C THR A 171 -24.48 9.27 4.59
N ALA A 172 -24.51 10.47 4.01
CA ALA A 172 -24.64 11.74 4.75
C ALA A 172 -26.09 12.21 4.91
N ILE A 173 -27.05 11.62 4.19
CA ILE A 173 -28.44 12.10 4.14
C ILE A 173 -29.12 12.16 5.52
N TYR A 174 -28.81 11.22 6.41
CA TYR A 174 -29.34 11.16 7.79
C TYR A 174 -28.26 11.46 8.84
N ASP A 175 -27.12 12.04 8.46
CA ASP A 175 -26.08 12.42 9.40
C ASP A 175 -26.48 13.68 10.17
N ARG A 176 -26.57 13.58 11.51
CA ARG A 176 -26.90 14.70 12.38
C ARG A 176 -25.71 15.25 13.18
N SER A 177 -24.65 14.50 13.34
CA SER A 177 -23.53 14.82 14.22
C SER A 177 -22.19 14.57 13.56
N SER A 178 -21.21 15.42 13.90
CA SER A 178 -19.80 15.17 13.61
C SER A 178 -19.14 14.26 14.65
N ASP A 179 -19.91 13.76 15.65
CA ASP A 179 -19.37 12.95 16.74
C ASP A 179 -19.47 11.45 16.42
N ASP A 180 -18.43 10.93 15.80
CA ASP A 180 -18.28 9.52 15.43
C ASP A 180 -18.24 8.57 16.65
N ALA A 181 -17.93 9.09 17.83
CA ALA A 181 -17.78 8.27 19.02
C ALA A 181 -19.11 7.60 19.43
N LYS A 182 -20.24 8.19 19.06
CA LYS A 182 -21.57 7.65 19.37
C LYS A 182 -21.94 6.45 18.52
N LYS A 183 -21.41 6.31 17.30
CA LYS A 183 -21.71 5.21 16.36
C LYS A 183 -23.21 5.06 16.10
N GLU A 184 -23.87 6.14 15.74
CA GLU A 184 -25.33 6.22 15.61
C GLU A 184 -25.79 6.40 14.17
N LEU A 185 -24.89 6.45 13.20
CA LEU A 185 -25.22 6.73 11.81
C LEU A 185 -26.14 5.65 11.22
N HIS A 186 -27.28 6.09 10.68
CA HIS A 186 -28.17 5.29 9.83
C HIS A 186 -28.10 5.82 8.41
N ILE A 187 -28.14 4.94 7.43
CA ILE A 187 -28.02 5.29 6.00
C ILE A 187 -29.26 4.96 5.19
N GLY A 188 -30.26 4.34 5.81
CA GLY A 188 -31.48 3.93 5.11
C GLY A 188 -31.25 2.68 4.24
N VAL A 189 -30.72 1.61 4.81
CA VAL A 189 -30.37 0.37 4.08
C VAL A 189 -31.56 -0.24 3.32
N LYS A 190 -32.80 -0.05 3.78
CA LYS A 190 -33.99 -0.54 3.05
C LYS A 190 -34.16 0.17 1.70
N GLN A 191 -33.97 1.50 1.68
CA GLN A 191 -34.03 2.29 0.45
C GLN A 191 -32.88 1.88 -0.48
N LEU A 192 -31.65 1.75 0.05
CA LEU A 192 -30.49 1.27 -0.70
C LEU A 192 -30.77 -0.10 -1.35
N ASN A 193 -31.26 -1.07 -0.58
CA ASN A 193 -31.56 -2.41 -1.10
C ASN A 193 -32.60 -2.39 -2.20
N ASN A 194 -33.62 -1.53 -2.08
CA ASN A 194 -34.64 -1.37 -3.13
C ASN A 194 -34.04 -0.80 -4.43
N VAL A 195 -33.17 0.21 -4.31
CA VAL A 195 -32.50 0.80 -5.46
C VAL A 195 -31.59 -0.23 -6.14
N ILE A 196 -30.81 -0.98 -5.38
CA ILE A 196 -29.93 -2.03 -5.91
C ILE A 196 -30.76 -3.08 -6.66
N LYS A 197 -31.82 -3.62 -6.04
CA LYS A 197 -32.68 -4.65 -6.66
C LYS A 197 -33.32 -4.20 -7.96
N ASN A 198 -33.70 -2.92 -8.07
CA ASN A 198 -34.37 -2.39 -9.23
C ASN A 198 -33.42 -1.96 -10.36
N SER A 199 -32.17 -1.62 -10.03
CA SER A 199 -31.28 -0.92 -10.95
C SER A 199 -29.96 -1.64 -11.24
N LEU A 200 -29.55 -2.63 -10.42
CA LEU A 200 -28.30 -3.33 -10.63
C LEU A 200 -28.39 -4.23 -11.87
N ASN A 201 -27.40 -4.08 -12.76
CA ASN A 201 -27.31 -4.93 -13.93
C ASN A 201 -26.85 -6.35 -13.55
N SER A 202 -27.70 -7.35 -13.86
CA SER A 202 -27.41 -8.77 -13.60
C SER A 202 -26.16 -9.29 -14.33
N ASP A 203 -25.77 -8.65 -15.44
CA ASP A 203 -24.61 -9.03 -16.24
C ASP A 203 -23.28 -8.41 -15.75
N SER A 204 -23.36 -7.55 -14.74
CA SER A 204 -22.16 -6.93 -14.15
C SER A 204 -21.29 -7.98 -13.46
N LYS A 205 -20.02 -7.96 -13.81
CA LYS A 205 -19.00 -8.86 -13.24
C LYS A 205 -18.33 -8.30 -12.00
N ILE A 206 -18.34 -6.98 -11.86
CA ILE A 206 -17.73 -6.25 -10.75
C ILE A 206 -18.75 -5.24 -10.26
N ASN A 207 -19.09 -5.32 -8.97
CA ASN A 207 -19.97 -4.39 -8.29
C ASN A 207 -19.18 -3.73 -7.14
N ILE A 208 -19.09 -2.40 -7.16
CA ILE A 208 -18.36 -1.61 -6.17
C ILE A 208 -19.36 -0.63 -5.53
N ALA A 209 -19.47 -0.64 -4.21
CA ALA A 209 -20.18 0.40 -3.47
C ALA A 209 -19.21 1.52 -3.07
N ILE A 210 -19.66 2.76 -3.23
CA ILE A 210 -18.93 3.94 -2.77
C ILE A 210 -19.82 4.74 -1.82
N GLY A 211 -19.28 5.19 -0.70
CA GLY A 211 -19.96 6.01 0.31
C GLY A 211 -18.95 6.92 0.98
N HIS A 212 -19.39 7.90 1.78
CA HIS A 212 -18.45 8.75 2.51
C HIS A 212 -18.06 8.14 3.85
N HIS A 213 -19.04 7.74 4.65
CA HIS A 213 -18.80 7.27 6.01
C HIS A 213 -18.34 5.81 6.05
N PRO A 214 -17.30 5.46 6.83
CA PRO A 214 -16.93 4.07 7.07
C PRO A 214 -17.92 3.36 7.98
N THR A 215 -17.96 2.04 7.88
CA THR A 215 -18.91 1.22 8.65
C THR A 215 -18.69 1.26 10.16
N THR A 216 -17.56 1.81 10.61
CA THR A 216 -17.23 1.95 12.04
C THR A 216 -18.02 3.05 12.75
N VAL A 217 -18.61 4.00 12.02
CA VAL A 217 -19.46 5.06 12.57
C VAL A 217 -20.95 4.76 12.45
N MET A 218 -21.32 3.69 11.74
CA MET A 218 -22.69 3.23 11.63
C MET A 218 -23.18 2.58 12.92
N ALA A 219 -24.48 2.72 13.20
CA ALA A 219 -25.12 1.99 14.27
C ALA A 219 -24.95 0.47 14.09
N PRO A 220 -24.77 -0.33 15.16
CA PRO A 220 -24.39 -1.73 15.06
C PRO A 220 -25.33 -2.59 14.19
N GLU A 221 -26.65 -2.43 14.32
CA GLU A 221 -27.61 -3.20 13.52
C GLU A 221 -27.71 -2.66 12.08
N GLU A 222 -27.56 -1.34 11.87
CA GLU A 222 -27.50 -0.75 10.54
C GLU A 222 -26.28 -1.26 9.77
N LYS A 223 -25.11 -1.31 10.43
CA LYS A 223 -23.90 -1.91 9.88
C LYS A 223 -24.12 -3.37 9.44
N LYS A 224 -24.74 -4.20 10.28
CA LYS A 224 -25.05 -5.59 9.92
C LYS A 224 -25.96 -5.69 8.71
N ARG A 225 -26.98 -4.84 8.64
CA ARG A 225 -27.92 -4.77 7.52
C ARG A 225 -27.24 -4.30 6.25
N PHE A 226 -26.37 -3.29 6.37
CA PHE A 226 -25.59 -2.78 5.25
C PHE A 226 -24.72 -3.87 4.63
N PHE A 227 -23.90 -4.55 5.43
CA PHE A 227 -23.11 -5.68 4.94
C PHE A 227 -23.98 -6.83 4.40
N GLY A 228 -25.11 -7.13 5.04
CA GLY A 228 -26.06 -8.11 4.53
C GLY A 228 -26.61 -7.72 3.16
N CYS A 229 -26.91 -6.44 2.96
CA CYS A 229 -27.35 -5.89 1.69
C CYS A 229 -26.27 -6.01 0.60
N LEU A 230 -25.02 -5.62 0.92
CA LEU A 230 -23.90 -5.75 -0.02
C LEU A 230 -23.69 -7.21 -0.43
N LYS A 231 -23.56 -8.11 0.56
CA LYS A 231 -23.35 -9.55 0.32
C LYS A 231 -24.44 -10.19 -0.53
N SER A 232 -25.72 -9.90 -0.23
CA SER A 232 -26.86 -10.49 -0.95
C SER A 232 -26.95 -10.03 -2.41
N ASN A 233 -26.31 -8.91 -2.76
CA ASN A 233 -26.28 -8.35 -4.10
C ASN A 233 -24.91 -8.50 -4.80
N ASN A 234 -24.03 -9.38 -4.29
CA ASN A 234 -22.68 -9.64 -4.83
C ASN A 234 -21.82 -8.37 -4.95
N ILE A 235 -21.88 -7.52 -3.94
CA ILE A 235 -21.05 -6.33 -3.82
C ILE A 235 -19.98 -6.62 -2.76
N HIS A 236 -18.73 -6.73 -3.20
CA HIS A 236 -17.63 -7.19 -2.34
C HIS A 236 -16.61 -6.11 -1.99
N LEU A 237 -16.80 -4.91 -2.53
CA LEU A 237 -15.97 -3.75 -2.24
C LEU A 237 -16.84 -2.58 -1.79
N TYR A 238 -16.41 -1.92 -0.71
CA TYR A 238 -16.95 -0.66 -0.23
C TYR A 238 -15.82 0.34 -0.06
N LEU A 239 -15.87 1.45 -0.81
CA LEU A 239 -14.88 2.51 -0.75
C LEU A 239 -15.47 3.72 -0.03
N CYS A 240 -14.72 4.28 0.92
CA CYS A 240 -15.17 5.43 1.72
C CYS A 240 -14.02 6.30 2.20
N GLY A 241 -14.33 7.40 2.93
CA GLY A 241 -13.39 8.37 3.48
C GLY A 241 -13.66 8.67 4.95
N HIS A 242 -13.85 9.98 5.27
CA HIS A 242 -14.30 10.54 6.55
C HIS A 242 -13.30 10.44 7.71
N LYS A 243 -12.59 9.34 7.88
CA LYS A 243 -11.64 9.16 9.00
C LYS A 243 -10.30 9.86 8.83
N HIS A 244 -10.03 10.35 7.64
CA HIS A 244 -8.76 11.00 7.29
C HIS A 244 -7.51 10.11 7.46
N ILE A 245 -7.67 8.86 7.87
CA ILE A 245 -6.61 7.87 8.03
C ILE A 245 -6.91 6.71 7.08
N PRO A 246 -5.98 6.39 6.17
CA PRO A 246 -6.21 5.28 5.24
C PRO A 246 -6.23 3.95 5.97
N ASP A 247 -7.15 3.08 5.57
CA ASP A 247 -7.22 1.73 6.13
C ASP A 247 -7.77 0.74 5.08
N PHE A 248 -7.46 -0.53 5.29
CA PHE A 248 -7.88 -1.64 4.46
C PHE A 248 -8.40 -2.77 5.35
N VAL A 249 -9.72 -2.91 5.43
CA VAL A 249 -10.39 -3.80 6.38
C VAL A 249 -11.13 -4.91 5.65
N VAL A 250 -10.82 -6.16 5.97
CA VAL A 250 -11.49 -7.34 5.41
C VAL A 250 -12.55 -7.86 6.38
N HIS A 251 -13.81 -7.77 6.00
CA HIS A 251 -14.95 -8.28 6.77
C HIS A 251 -15.29 -9.71 6.33
N ASN A 252 -14.50 -10.69 6.77
CA ASN A 252 -14.58 -12.09 6.36
C ASN A 252 -15.99 -12.70 6.48
N GLN A 253 -16.76 -12.35 7.52
CA GLN A 253 -18.12 -12.83 7.74
C GLN A 253 -19.08 -12.45 6.61
N TYR A 254 -18.85 -11.30 6.00
CA TYR A 254 -19.70 -10.71 4.95
C TYR A 254 -19.10 -10.84 3.56
N ASP A 255 -17.86 -11.26 3.45
CA ASP A 255 -17.10 -11.31 2.20
C ASP A 255 -17.03 -9.94 1.50
N VAL A 256 -16.78 -8.89 2.31
CA VAL A 256 -16.67 -7.50 1.87
C VAL A 256 -15.34 -6.93 2.33
N THR A 257 -14.64 -6.26 1.44
CA THR A 257 -13.46 -5.45 1.76
C THR A 257 -13.85 -3.98 1.78
N GLU A 258 -13.61 -3.33 2.90
CA GLU A 258 -13.79 -1.90 3.10
C GLU A 258 -12.44 -1.19 2.91
N ILE A 259 -12.45 -0.16 2.06
CA ILE A 259 -11.25 0.61 1.71
C ILE A 259 -11.52 2.05 2.11
N ILE A 260 -10.81 2.50 3.15
CA ILE A 260 -10.93 3.85 3.66
C ILE A 260 -9.80 4.69 3.04
N CYS A 261 -10.16 5.73 2.29
CA CYS A 261 -9.20 6.71 1.79
C CYS A 261 -8.84 7.68 2.91
N GLY A 262 -7.62 8.20 2.88
CA GLY A 262 -7.22 9.26 3.80
C GLY A 262 -7.67 10.65 3.29
N TYR A 263 -7.12 11.67 3.90
CA TYR A 263 -7.39 13.07 3.60
C TYR A 263 -6.79 13.48 2.24
N GLY A 264 -7.60 13.98 1.33
CA GLY A 264 -7.14 14.30 -0.03
C GLY A 264 -6.27 15.55 -0.15
N ASN A 265 -6.25 16.45 0.83
CA ASN A 265 -5.68 17.80 0.69
C ASN A 265 -4.96 18.36 1.92
N MET A 266 -4.88 17.68 3.04
CA MET A 266 -4.23 18.26 4.24
C MET A 266 -2.91 17.60 4.60
N ALA A 267 -1.90 18.46 4.88
CA ALA A 267 -0.75 18.10 5.69
C ALA A 267 -1.16 18.02 7.17
N SER A 268 -2.07 17.10 7.53
CA SER A 268 -2.33 16.77 8.92
C SER A 268 -1.29 15.76 9.40
N TYR A 269 -1.31 15.38 10.69
CA TYR A 269 -0.42 14.36 11.27
C TYR A 269 -0.36 13.03 10.49
N ALA A 270 -1.35 12.74 9.64
CA ALA A 270 -1.40 11.56 8.78
C ALA A 270 -0.91 11.81 7.33
N GLY A 271 -0.75 13.08 6.93
CA GLY A 271 -0.45 13.47 5.53
C GLY A 271 -1.65 13.28 4.59
N ALA A 272 -1.59 13.93 3.41
CA ALA A 272 -2.58 13.69 2.37
C ALA A 272 -2.41 12.29 1.75
N VAL A 273 -3.53 11.63 1.42
CA VAL A 273 -3.56 10.26 0.91
C VAL A 273 -4.59 10.11 -0.20
N PHE A 274 -4.25 9.36 -1.24
CA PHE A 274 -5.20 8.83 -2.21
C PHE A 274 -4.86 7.35 -2.52
N SER A 275 -5.76 6.64 -3.18
CA SER A 275 -5.50 5.26 -3.57
C SER A 275 -5.82 4.98 -5.04
N VAL A 276 -5.17 3.96 -5.59
CA VAL A 276 -5.43 3.41 -6.91
C VAL A 276 -5.74 1.93 -6.78
N GLY A 277 -6.93 1.53 -7.20
CA GLY A 277 -7.34 0.14 -7.18
C GLY A 277 -7.28 -0.51 -8.56
N THR A 278 -7.01 -1.79 -8.60
CA THR A 278 -7.03 -2.59 -9.82
C THR A 278 -7.71 -3.94 -9.57
N ILE A 279 -8.64 -4.28 -10.43
CA ILE A 279 -9.22 -5.61 -10.58
C ILE A 279 -8.92 -6.10 -11.99
N ASP A 280 -8.10 -7.13 -12.14
CA ASP A 280 -7.85 -7.81 -13.41
C ASP A 280 -8.27 -9.28 -13.29
N THR A 281 -9.48 -9.59 -13.78
CA THR A 281 -10.04 -10.94 -13.72
C THR A 281 -9.34 -11.93 -14.67
N LEU A 282 -8.61 -11.45 -15.68
CA LEU A 282 -7.86 -12.30 -16.59
C LEU A 282 -6.53 -12.74 -15.96
N LYS A 283 -5.88 -11.81 -15.24
CA LYS A 283 -4.64 -12.08 -14.53
C LYS A 283 -4.87 -12.57 -13.10
N CYS A 284 -6.11 -12.49 -12.60
CA CYS A 284 -6.46 -12.74 -11.20
C CYS A 284 -5.65 -11.83 -10.24
N GLU A 285 -5.49 -10.57 -10.62
CA GLU A 285 -4.82 -9.54 -9.83
C GLU A 285 -5.87 -8.57 -9.25
N TYR A 286 -5.94 -8.48 -7.93
CA TYR A 286 -6.92 -7.68 -7.21
C TYR A 286 -6.22 -6.95 -6.07
N TYR A 287 -5.97 -5.64 -6.23
CA TYR A 287 -5.18 -4.90 -5.24
C TYR A 287 -5.51 -3.41 -5.20
N ILE A 288 -5.13 -2.78 -4.09
CA ILE A 288 -5.16 -1.34 -3.84
C ILE A 288 -3.73 -0.88 -3.55
N ASP A 289 -3.32 0.17 -4.22
CA ASP A 289 -2.07 0.88 -3.99
C ASP A 289 -2.37 2.22 -3.32
N PHE A 290 -1.92 2.42 -2.08
CA PHE A 290 -2.05 3.69 -1.38
C PHE A 290 -0.86 4.60 -1.66
N TYR A 291 -1.12 5.91 -1.72
CA TYR A 291 -0.11 6.95 -1.93
C TYR A 291 -0.30 8.03 -0.87
N LYS A 292 0.79 8.46 -0.25
CA LYS A 292 0.79 9.56 0.70
C LYS A 292 1.74 10.68 0.32
N TRP A 293 1.39 11.88 0.72
CA TRP A 293 2.23 13.05 0.64
C TRP A 293 3.30 13.02 1.73
N LYS A 294 4.53 13.38 1.39
CA LYS A 294 5.65 13.50 2.34
C LYS A 294 6.15 14.93 2.46
N ASP A 295 6.87 15.20 3.56
CA ASP A 295 7.50 16.49 3.86
C ASP A 295 8.52 16.97 2.82
N ASP A 296 9.01 16.08 1.96
CA ASP A 296 9.88 16.41 0.83
C ASP A 296 9.12 16.85 -0.44
N ASN A 297 7.82 17.13 -0.29
CA ASN A 297 6.91 17.53 -1.35
C ASN A 297 6.80 16.48 -2.47
N SER A 298 6.67 15.22 -2.10
CA SER A 298 6.52 14.13 -3.07
C SER A 298 5.41 13.14 -2.67
N TRP A 299 4.73 12.59 -3.69
CA TRP A 299 3.79 11.49 -3.52
C TRP A 299 4.53 10.14 -3.59
N VAL A 300 4.50 9.39 -2.51
CA VAL A 300 5.13 8.07 -2.40
C VAL A 300 4.11 6.99 -2.05
N ARG A 301 4.47 5.73 -2.22
CA ARG A 301 3.66 4.60 -1.74
C ARG A 301 3.51 4.67 -0.22
N ASP A 302 2.28 4.50 0.25
CA ASP A 302 1.97 4.42 1.68
C ASP A 302 1.93 2.97 2.14
N THR A 303 2.77 2.64 3.10
CA THR A 303 2.85 1.30 3.70
C THR A 303 2.14 1.22 5.06
N SER A 304 1.51 2.31 5.51
CA SER A 304 0.89 2.40 6.84
C SER A 304 -0.49 1.71 6.95
N PRO A 305 -1.33 1.60 5.90
CA PRO A 305 -2.60 0.90 6.02
C PRO A 305 -2.42 -0.57 6.39
N ASN A 306 -3.36 -1.10 7.17
CA ASN A 306 -3.36 -2.51 7.55
C ASN A 306 -3.41 -3.43 6.32
N ASN A 307 -2.80 -4.62 6.44
CA ASN A 307 -2.76 -5.65 5.38
C ASN A 307 -2.06 -5.24 4.08
N CYS A 308 -1.37 -4.11 4.03
CA CYS A 308 -0.48 -3.77 2.93
C CYS A 308 0.85 -4.52 3.03
N ASP A 309 1.43 -4.82 1.86
CA ASP A 309 2.80 -5.31 1.79
C ASP A 309 3.83 -4.18 2.02
N GLU A 310 5.10 -4.54 2.04
CA GLU A 310 6.20 -3.60 2.22
C GLU A 310 6.32 -2.52 1.12
N PHE A 311 5.55 -2.66 0.04
CA PHE A 311 5.52 -1.72 -1.09
C PHE A 311 4.25 -0.86 -1.11
N GLY A 312 3.41 -0.92 -0.05
CA GLY A 312 2.16 -0.18 0.03
C GLY A 312 1.05 -0.72 -0.87
N ARG A 313 1.06 -2.04 -1.14
CA ARG A 313 0.02 -2.73 -1.89
C ARG A 313 -0.78 -3.64 -0.98
N CYS A 314 -2.09 -3.43 -0.93
CA CYS A 314 -3.01 -4.29 -0.22
C CYS A 314 -3.76 -5.18 -1.22
N TYR A 315 -3.68 -6.50 -1.04
CA TYR A 315 -4.37 -7.46 -1.91
C TYR A 315 -5.80 -7.68 -1.43
N ILE A 316 -6.78 -7.47 -2.33
CA ILE A 316 -8.20 -7.70 -2.06
C ILE A 316 -8.42 -9.21 -1.93
N LYS A 317 -8.95 -9.64 -0.79
CA LYS A 317 -9.21 -11.05 -0.47
C LYS A 317 -10.72 -11.29 -0.42
N GLY A 318 -11.17 -12.45 -0.88
CA GLY A 318 -12.57 -12.85 -0.81
C GLY A 318 -12.86 -14.03 -1.74
N LYS A 319 -13.99 -14.70 -1.54
CA LYS A 319 -14.37 -15.87 -2.33
C LYS A 319 -14.57 -15.56 -3.83
N HIS A 320 -14.90 -14.31 -4.16
CA HIS A 320 -15.10 -13.84 -5.53
C HIS A 320 -13.82 -13.31 -6.18
N PHE A 321 -12.84 -12.94 -5.37
CA PHE A 321 -11.51 -12.58 -5.83
C PHE A 321 -10.62 -13.81 -5.68
N ASN A 322 -10.97 -14.86 -6.45
CA ASN A 322 -10.07 -15.99 -6.60
C ASN A 322 -8.80 -15.46 -7.26
N HIS A 323 -7.87 -15.00 -6.40
CA HIS A 323 -6.50 -15.07 -6.83
C HIS A 323 -6.34 -16.52 -7.32
N LYS A 324 -6.02 -16.76 -8.60
CA LYS A 324 -5.33 -18.01 -8.96
C LYS A 324 -4.31 -18.14 -7.87
N ASP A 325 -4.35 -19.23 -7.12
CA ASP A 325 -3.38 -19.49 -6.08
C ASP A 325 -2.06 -18.99 -6.61
N ILE A 326 -1.54 -17.89 -6.00
CA ILE A 326 -0.29 -17.31 -6.51
C ILE A 326 0.69 -18.41 -6.22
N ILE A 327 1.01 -19.20 -7.24
CA ILE A 327 1.90 -20.34 -7.09
C ILE A 327 3.18 -19.75 -6.49
N ASN A 328 3.49 -20.18 -5.30
CA ASN A 328 4.74 -19.81 -4.68
C ASN A 328 5.87 -20.40 -5.50
N ALA A 329 6.63 -19.56 -6.18
CA ALA A 329 7.84 -20.00 -6.86
C ALA A 329 8.97 -20.01 -5.83
N VAL A 330 9.50 -21.16 -5.55
CA VAL A 330 10.59 -21.36 -4.58
C VAL A 330 11.91 -21.49 -5.32
N ILE A 331 12.87 -20.67 -4.95
CA ILE A 331 14.22 -20.66 -5.54
C ILE A 331 15.24 -21.01 -4.47
N PRO A 332 15.63 -22.28 -4.37
CA PRO A 332 16.69 -22.70 -3.46
C PRO A 332 18.06 -22.40 -4.08
N ILE A 333 18.84 -21.54 -3.44
CA ILE A 333 20.20 -21.22 -3.87
C ILE A 333 21.20 -21.98 -2.99
N LYS A 334 21.87 -22.96 -3.57
CA LYS A 334 22.74 -23.90 -2.83
C LYS A 334 24.16 -23.88 -3.38
N THR A 335 25.10 -23.48 -2.57
CA THR A 335 26.54 -23.51 -2.94
C THR A 335 27.42 -24.32 -2.00
N TYR A 336 26.86 -24.85 -0.92
CA TYR A 336 27.53 -25.71 0.04
C TYR A 336 26.85 -27.08 0.12
N THR A 337 27.50 -28.04 0.76
CA THR A 337 27.03 -29.44 0.88
C THR A 337 25.73 -29.60 1.67
N SER A 338 25.29 -28.60 2.42
CA SER A 338 24.01 -28.61 3.10
C SER A 338 22.88 -28.48 2.09
N GLN A 339 21.98 -29.45 2.07
CA GLN A 339 20.82 -29.44 1.18
C GLN A 339 19.67 -28.70 1.87
N ILE A 340 18.99 -27.84 1.12
CA ILE A 340 17.65 -27.41 1.46
C ILE A 340 16.73 -28.52 0.97
N THR A 341 16.05 -29.19 1.87
CA THR A 341 15.16 -30.31 1.53
C THR A 341 13.78 -29.82 1.14
N THR A 342 13.08 -30.61 0.33
CA THR A 342 11.68 -30.33 -0.01
C THR A 342 10.82 -30.27 1.24
N GLN A 343 11.08 -31.13 2.22
CA GLN A 343 10.37 -31.16 3.49
C GLN A 343 10.52 -29.84 4.27
N GLU A 344 11.72 -29.27 4.35
CA GLU A 344 11.93 -27.95 4.99
C GLU A 344 11.16 -26.82 4.29
N ILE A 345 10.98 -26.92 2.96
CA ILE A 345 10.17 -25.97 2.20
C ILE A 345 8.68 -26.21 2.45
N GLU A 346 8.22 -27.46 2.46
CA GLU A 346 6.82 -27.83 2.77
C GLU A 346 6.39 -27.31 4.15
N GLU A 347 7.26 -27.43 5.14
CA GLU A 347 7.02 -26.92 6.49
C GLU A 347 6.79 -25.40 6.52
N VAL A 348 7.47 -24.65 5.64
CA VAL A 348 7.29 -23.19 5.54
C VAL A 348 5.94 -22.82 4.94
N PHE A 349 5.46 -23.58 3.96
CA PHE A 349 4.22 -23.26 3.25
C PHE A 349 2.95 -23.84 3.88
N GLU A 350 3.07 -24.70 4.91
CA GLU A 350 1.92 -25.24 5.69
C GLU A 350 0.78 -25.76 4.78
N GLY A 351 1.12 -26.51 3.73
CA GLY A 351 0.15 -27.08 2.79
C GLY A 351 -0.34 -26.14 1.70
N LYS A 352 0.26 -24.95 1.54
CA LYS A 352 0.02 -24.10 0.38
C LYS A 352 0.82 -24.62 -0.83
N ASP A 353 0.23 -24.52 -2.02
CA ASP A 353 0.89 -24.93 -3.25
C ASP A 353 2.13 -24.08 -3.53
N PHE A 354 3.20 -24.75 -3.95
CA PHE A 354 4.43 -24.11 -4.40
C PHE A 354 5.05 -24.90 -5.56
N GLU A 355 5.85 -24.20 -6.35
CA GLU A 355 6.63 -24.75 -7.45
C GLU A 355 8.11 -24.44 -7.22
N ILE A 356 8.94 -25.47 -7.20
CA ILE A 356 10.38 -25.28 -7.12
C ILE A 356 10.90 -24.94 -8.52
N ILE A 357 11.55 -23.78 -8.64
CA ILE A 357 12.36 -23.46 -9.83
C ILE A 357 13.76 -23.97 -9.57
N PRO A 358 14.14 -25.12 -10.14
CA PRO A 358 15.40 -25.75 -9.81
C PRO A 358 16.56 -25.03 -10.48
N PHE A 359 17.60 -24.74 -9.70
CA PHE A 359 18.91 -24.40 -10.22
C PHE A 359 19.89 -25.52 -9.87
N PRO A 360 20.82 -25.86 -10.76
CA PRO A 360 21.82 -26.86 -10.48
C PRO A 360 22.59 -26.51 -9.21
N PHE A 361 22.89 -27.52 -8.41
CA PHE A 361 23.78 -27.35 -7.27
C PHE A 361 25.15 -26.92 -7.78
N HIS A 362 25.68 -25.79 -7.26
CA HIS A 362 26.95 -25.25 -7.67
C HIS A 362 27.89 -25.26 -6.46
N HIS A 363 28.87 -26.18 -6.46
CA HIS A 363 29.85 -26.24 -5.38
C HIS A 363 30.88 -25.14 -5.55
N ILE A 364 31.02 -24.27 -4.54
CA ILE A 364 31.97 -23.18 -4.54
C ILE A 364 33.14 -23.54 -3.62
N ASP A 365 34.33 -23.77 -4.19
CA ASP A 365 35.59 -23.80 -3.47
C ASP A 365 36.15 -22.37 -3.36
N THR A 366 36.01 -21.77 -2.20
CA THR A 366 36.33 -20.35 -1.98
C THR A 366 37.80 -19.99 -2.22
N LEU A 367 38.70 -20.95 -2.34
CA LEU A 367 40.14 -20.69 -2.65
C LEU A 367 40.39 -20.53 -4.15
N ASN A 368 39.78 -21.38 -4.97
CA ASN A 368 40.06 -21.47 -6.40
C ASN A 368 38.86 -20.97 -7.25
N THR A 369 37.93 -20.24 -6.61
CA THR A 369 36.70 -19.82 -7.25
C THR A 369 36.98 -18.81 -8.35
N ASN A 370 36.52 -19.11 -9.56
CA ASN A 370 36.40 -18.12 -10.61
C ASN A 370 35.12 -17.28 -10.40
N TRP A 371 35.25 -16.20 -9.63
CA TRP A 371 34.13 -15.33 -9.27
C TRP A 371 33.34 -14.81 -10.48
N LYS A 372 33.97 -14.67 -11.63
CA LYS A 372 33.29 -14.26 -12.86
C LYS A 372 32.30 -15.35 -13.34
N SER A 373 32.70 -16.62 -13.26
CA SER A 373 31.80 -17.75 -13.59
C SER A 373 30.62 -17.81 -12.61
N GLU A 374 30.88 -17.58 -11.34
CA GLU A 374 29.86 -17.58 -10.30
C GLU A 374 28.86 -16.42 -10.48
N CYS A 375 29.33 -15.25 -10.91
CA CYS A 375 28.45 -14.13 -11.27
C CYS A 375 27.52 -14.49 -12.44
N ASN A 376 28.03 -15.18 -13.48
CA ASN A 376 27.18 -15.62 -14.60
C ASN A 376 26.06 -16.56 -14.12
N TRP A 377 26.35 -17.47 -13.20
CA TRP A 377 25.33 -18.32 -12.60
C TRP A 377 24.30 -17.53 -11.79
N MET A 378 24.72 -16.52 -11.03
CA MET A 378 23.81 -15.61 -10.34
C MET A 378 22.97 -14.76 -11.32
N ASP A 379 23.53 -14.39 -12.48
CA ASP A 379 22.79 -13.70 -13.53
C ASP A 379 21.67 -14.57 -14.11
N GLU A 380 21.90 -15.88 -14.30
CA GLU A 380 20.86 -16.82 -14.72
C GLU A 380 19.71 -16.87 -13.70
N ILE A 381 20.05 -16.93 -12.39
CA ILE A 381 19.05 -16.90 -11.31
C ILE A 381 18.30 -15.57 -11.31
N ALA A 382 19.00 -14.44 -11.38
CA ALA A 382 18.40 -13.12 -11.40
C ALA A 382 17.47 -12.92 -12.60
N ASN A 383 17.89 -13.36 -13.79
CA ASN A 383 17.07 -13.32 -15.00
C ASN A 383 15.81 -14.17 -14.87
N SER A 384 15.92 -15.37 -14.32
CA SER A 384 14.76 -16.21 -14.04
C SER A 384 13.78 -15.52 -13.07
N ILE A 385 14.29 -14.95 -11.97
CA ILE A 385 13.48 -14.20 -11.02
C ILE A 385 12.81 -12.99 -11.68
N ASN A 386 13.60 -12.16 -12.39
CA ASN A 386 13.10 -10.94 -13.02
C ASN A 386 12.03 -11.22 -14.09
N ASN A 387 12.15 -12.32 -14.83
CA ASN A 387 11.21 -12.72 -15.88
C ASN A 387 10.01 -13.51 -15.36
N THR A 388 10.04 -14.02 -14.13
CA THR A 388 8.91 -14.72 -13.53
C THR A 388 7.76 -13.73 -13.29
N THR A 389 6.63 -13.93 -13.94
CA THR A 389 5.40 -13.15 -13.77
C THR A 389 4.33 -14.00 -13.10
N ASN A 390 3.40 -13.37 -12.37
CA ASN A 390 2.24 -14.02 -11.76
C ASN A 390 2.58 -15.10 -10.71
N LYS A 391 3.78 -15.04 -10.10
CA LYS A 391 4.19 -15.92 -9.00
C LYS A 391 4.80 -15.09 -7.88
N ARG A 392 4.56 -15.50 -6.63
CA ARG A 392 5.26 -14.95 -5.47
C ARG A 392 6.63 -15.61 -5.40
N ILE A 393 7.69 -14.82 -5.52
CA ILE A 393 9.06 -15.31 -5.48
C ILE A 393 9.50 -15.50 -4.03
N ASN A 394 9.95 -16.69 -3.70
CA ASN A 394 10.43 -17.08 -2.37
C ASN A 394 11.86 -17.62 -2.53
N ILE A 395 12.84 -16.93 -1.93
CA ILE A 395 14.26 -17.27 -2.04
C ILE A 395 14.74 -17.91 -0.74
N PHE A 396 15.40 -19.05 -0.85
CA PHE A 396 16.04 -19.79 0.25
C PHE A 396 17.55 -19.81 -0.01
N PRO A 397 18.31 -18.80 0.49
CA PRO A 397 19.68 -18.61 0.08
C PRO A 397 20.70 -19.27 1.03
N ILE A 398 21.55 -20.14 0.48
CA ILE A 398 22.78 -20.64 1.11
C ILE A 398 23.94 -20.47 0.13
N ALA A 399 24.59 -19.31 0.17
CA ALA A 399 25.71 -18.97 -0.71
C ALA A 399 26.68 -17.99 -0.04
N PRO A 400 27.91 -17.82 -0.55
CA PRO A 400 28.83 -16.79 -0.10
C PRO A 400 28.22 -15.39 -0.17
N ILE A 401 28.47 -14.59 0.85
CA ILE A 401 27.91 -13.23 1.00
C ILE A 401 28.13 -12.36 -0.25
N PRO A 402 29.32 -12.31 -0.90
CA PRO A 402 29.52 -11.51 -2.10
C PRO A 402 28.60 -11.89 -3.26
N LEU A 403 28.31 -13.19 -3.43
CA LEU A 403 27.40 -13.65 -4.47
C LEU A 403 25.94 -13.27 -4.18
N LEU A 404 25.53 -13.31 -2.93
CA LEU A 404 24.20 -12.90 -2.53
C LEU A 404 23.99 -11.38 -2.68
N VAL A 405 25.03 -10.58 -2.38
CA VAL A 405 25.03 -9.14 -2.67
C VAL A 405 24.95 -8.90 -4.18
N TYR A 406 25.73 -9.65 -4.97
CA TYR A 406 25.70 -9.56 -6.42
C TYR A 406 24.31 -9.93 -6.98
N LEU A 407 23.72 -11.02 -6.50
CA LEU A 407 22.35 -11.39 -6.87
C LEU A 407 21.38 -10.24 -6.58
N GLY A 408 21.38 -9.69 -5.37
CA GLY A 408 20.54 -8.56 -5.00
C GLY A 408 20.71 -7.36 -5.93
N TYR A 409 21.97 -7.06 -6.33
CA TYR A 409 22.30 -5.99 -7.28
C TYR A 409 21.73 -6.22 -8.69
N GLN A 410 21.58 -7.46 -9.13
CA GLN A 410 20.99 -7.83 -10.43
C GLN A 410 19.47 -7.91 -10.41
N LEU A 411 18.84 -8.01 -9.23
CA LEU A 411 17.40 -8.06 -9.10
C LEU A 411 16.76 -6.68 -9.32
N GLN A 412 15.60 -6.67 -9.99
CA GLN A 412 14.81 -5.45 -10.14
C GLN A 412 14.33 -4.96 -8.77
N LYS A 413 14.57 -3.68 -8.46
CA LYS A 413 14.25 -3.09 -7.17
C LYS A 413 12.78 -3.26 -6.77
N ASN A 414 11.87 -3.14 -7.74
CA ASN A 414 10.42 -3.19 -7.51
C ASN A 414 9.85 -4.62 -7.61
N LYS A 415 10.68 -5.65 -7.76
CA LYS A 415 10.21 -7.04 -7.79
C LYS A 415 9.86 -7.50 -6.38
N PRO A 416 8.60 -7.89 -6.09
CA PRO A 416 8.24 -8.43 -4.80
C PRO A 416 8.89 -9.80 -4.61
N ILE A 417 9.71 -9.92 -3.57
CA ILE A 417 10.48 -11.13 -3.26
C ILE A 417 10.43 -11.33 -1.76
N THR A 418 10.09 -12.54 -1.32
CA THR A 418 10.24 -12.96 0.08
C THR A 418 11.56 -13.72 0.22
N ILE A 419 12.40 -13.29 1.15
CA ILE A 419 13.70 -13.93 1.40
C ILE A 419 13.66 -14.61 2.75
N TYR A 420 13.81 -15.91 2.76
CA TYR A 420 13.82 -16.72 3.97
C TYR A 420 15.22 -16.80 4.56
N GLN A 421 15.31 -16.71 5.86
CA GLN A 421 16.54 -16.91 6.62
C GLN A 421 16.45 -18.20 7.42
N TYR A 422 17.45 -19.06 7.34
CA TYR A 422 17.49 -20.25 8.21
C TYR A 422 17.86 -19.83 9.64
N ASP A 423 16.92 -20.06 10.55
CA ASP A 423 17.13 -19.85 11.97
C ASP A 423 17.66 -21.13 12.61
N ARG A 424 18.91 -21.11 13.03
CA ARG A 424 19.58 -22.27 13.65
C ARG A 424 19.04 -22.64 15.02
N HIS A 425 18.46 -21.67 15.75
CA HIS A 425 17.87 -21.93 17.07
C HIS A 425 16.51 -22.61 16.94
N LEU A 426 15.73 -22.22 15.93
CA LEU A 426 14.43 -22.80 15.63
C LEU A 426 14.54 -23.99 14.68
N SER A 427 15.71 -24.25 14.09
CA SER A 427 15.96 -25.26 13.05
C SER A 427 14.98 -25.19 11.88
N LYS A 428 14.57 -23.97 11.48
CA LYS A 428 13.60 -23.76 10.40
C LYS A 428 13.88 -22.47 9.60
N TRP A 429 13.27 -22.38 8.44
CA TRP A 429 13.28 -21.19 7.62
C TRP A 429 12.21 -20.19 8.07
N VAL A 430 12.58 -18.91 8.20
CA VAL A 430 11.72 -17.82 8.66
C VAL A 430 11.94 -16.59 7.79
N ASP A 431 10.89 -15.91 7.38
CA ASP A 431 10.96 -14.67 6.62
C ASP A 431 10.93 -13.42 7.51
N SER A 432 10.06 -13.42 8.52
CA SER A 432 9.82 -12.28 9.41
C SER A 432 9.59 -12.71 10.85
N SER A 433 9.68 -11.79 11.79
CA SER A 433 9.45 -12.04 13.22
C SER A 433 8.68 -10.90 13.85
N ASN A 434 7.85 -11.21 14.85
CA ASN A 434 7.17 -10.23 15.70
C ASN A 434 8.09 -9.61 16.78
N SER A 435 9.34 -10.07 16.88
CA SER A 435 10.30 -9.50 17.83
C SER A 435 10.73 -8.08 17.39
N PRO A 436 11.00 -7.17 18.33
CA PRO A 436 11.51 -5.85 18.00
C PRO A 436 12.87 -5.94 17.32
N CYS A 437 13.17 -4.95 16.45
CA CYS A 437 14.49 -4.85 15.85
C CYS A 437 15.55 -4.72 16.95
N PRO A 438 16.64 -5.50 16.90
CA PRO A 438 17.73 -5.38 17.87
C PRO A 438 18.37 -3.99 17.84
N ASP A 439 18.88 -3.54 18.99
CA ASP A 439 19.66 -2.30 19.08
C ASP A 439 20.89 -2.36 18.15
N TYR A 440 21.07 -1.35 17.33
CA TYR A 440 22.22 -1.22 16.42
C TYR A 440 22.79 0.20 16.43
N SER A 441 24.02 0.33 15.99
CA SER A 441 24.68 1.62 15.78
C SER A 441 25.25 1.72 14.37
N ILE A 442 25.26 2.95 13.85
CA ILE A 442 25.94 3.28 12.59
C ILE A 442 26.95 4.39 12.90
N ASP A 443 28.21 4.01 12.92
CA ASP A 443 29.32 4.87 13.27
C ASP A 443 30.09 5.31 12.04
N SER A 444 30.54 6.55 12.00
CA SER A 444 31.41 7.07 10.95
C SER A 444 32.72 7.58 11.53
N LYS A 445 33.86 7.01 11.10
CA LYS A 445 35.20 7.52 11.43
C LYS A 445 35.74 8.34 10.28
N LYS A 446 35.81 9.65 10.43
CA LYS A 446 36.44 10.55 9.46
C LYS A 446 37.96 10.48 9.62
N LYS A 447 38.65 9.89 8.64
CA LYS A 447 40.07 10.21 8.40
C LYS A 447 40.13 11.23 7.27
N LEU A 448 40.72 12.38 7.52
CA LEU A 448 40.91 13.44 6.52
C LEU A 448 41.99 12.97 5.52
N PHE A 449 41.61 12.54 4.29
CA PHE A 449 42.61 12.25 3.28
C PHE A 449 42.16 12.32 1.81
N ARG A 450 43.19 12.37 0.94
CA ARG A 450 43.16 12.68 -0.49
C ARG A 450 42.62 11.58 -1.40
N LYS A 451 42.36 10.37 -0.92
CA LYS A 451 41.81 9.26 -1.72
C LYS A 451 40.30 9.16 -1.52
N LYS A 452 39.58 9.20 -2.62
CA LYS A 452 38.10 9.15 -2.65
C LYS A 452 37.57 7.72 -2.50
N LYS A 453 38.02 6.98 -1.46
CA LYS A 453 37.65 5.60 -1.19
C LYS A 453 36.84 5.50 0.12
N LEU A 454 35.77 4.75 0.14
CA LEU A 454 34.93 4.50 1.31
C LEU A 454 34.99 3.03 1.70
N LEU A 455 35.31 2.76 2.97
CA LEU A 455 35.14 1.43 3.55
C LEU A 455 33.82 1.37 4.31
N ILE A 456 32.98 0.41 3.94
CA ILE A 456 31.75 0.08 4.65
C ILE A 456 31.92 -1.29 5.29
N THR A 457 31.69 -1.37 6.60
CA THR A 457 31.65 -2.64 7.34
C THR A 457 30.25 -2.85 7.91
N ILE A 458 29.64 -4.01 7.66
CA ILE A 458 28.33 -4.38 8.20
C ILE A 458 28.53 -5.65 9.03
N GLN A 459 28.30 -5.53 10.35
CA GLN A 459 28.66 -6.54 11.34
C GLN A 459 27.43 -6.92 12.17
N THR A 460 26.70 -7.93 11.72
CA THR A 460 25.52 -8.41 12.45
C THR A 460 25.67 -9.86 12.89
N SER A 461 26.47 -10.66 12.19
CA SER A 461 26.72 -12.07 12.55
C SER A 461 27.98 -12.22 13.43
N THR A 462 29.09 -11.66 12.99
CA THR A 462 30.37 -11.66 13.74
C THR A 462 31.08 -10.33 13.57
N GLU A 463 31.95 -9.99 14.51
CA GLU A 463 32.76 -8.79 14.46
C GLU A 463 33.86 -8.91 13.38
N ILE A 464 34.08 -7.85 12.63
CA ILE A 464 35.15 -7.73 11.64
C ILE A 464 36.33 -7.05 12.32
N GLN A 465 37.36 -7.83 12.66
CA GLN A 465 38.56 -7.33 13.33
C GLN A 465 39.43 -6.53 12.36
N SER A 466 40.13 -5.52 12.86
CA SER A 466 40.94 -4.63 12.03
C SER A 466 42.08 -5.35 11.26
N PHE A 467 42.64 -6.44 11.81
CA PHE A 467 43.66 -7.25 11.14
C PHE A 467 43.11 -8.10 9.98
N GLN A 468 41.80 -8.32 9.93
CA GLN A 468 41.12 -9.06 8.84
C GLN A 468 40.87 -8.20 7.60
N ILE A 469 40.94 -6.88 7.76
CA ILE A 469 40.76 -5.93 6.67
C ILE A 469 42.00 -5.93 5.79
N PRO A 470 41.90 -6.10 4.46
CA PRO A 470 43.08 -6.08 3.57
C PRO A 470 43.91 -4.80 3.73
N LYS A 471 45.22 -4.93 3.70
CA LYS A 471 46.15 -3.80 3.96
C LYS A 471 46.03 -2.66 2.95
N ASP A 472 45.68 -2.96 1.70
CA ASP A 472 45.44 -2.01 0.61
C ASP A 472 44.16 -1.18 0.81
N VAL A 473 43.26 -1.65 1.67
CA VAL A 473 42.00 -0.99 2.06
C VAL A 473 42.18 -0.22 3.40
N ASN A 474 43.13 -0.63 4.24
CA ASN A 474 43.35 -0.10 5.58
C ASN A 474 44.40 1.01 5.56
N GLY A 475 44.03 2.27 5.55
CA GLY A 475 45.01 3.35 5.67
C GLY A 475 44.50 4.75 5.30
N ASP A 476 43.78 4.87 4.23
CA ASP A 476 43.31 6.16 3.68
C ASP A 476 41.81 6.22 3.44
N ILE A 477 41.02 5.41 4.13
CA ILE A 477 39.59 5.21 3.86
C ILE A 477 38.76 5.77 5.01
N ILE A 478 37.67 6.48 4.64
CA ILE A 478 36.61 6.84 5.57
C ILE A 478 35.82 5.58 5.87
N ASN A 479 35.69 5.23 7.14
CA ASN A 479 34.91 4.06 7.55
C ASN A 479 33.48 4.46 7.88
N LEU A 480 32.53 3.71 7.34
CA LEU A 480 31.16 3.67 7.81
C LEU A 480 30.91 2.25 8.34
N SER A 481 30.58 2.12 9.61
CA SER A 481 30.41 0.82 10.27
C SER A 481 29.00 0.71 10.84
N MET A 482 28.28 -0.37 10.49
CA MET A 482 27.03 -0.74 11.12
C MET A 482 27.24 -2.00 11.96
N THR A 483 26.81 -1.96 13.23
CA THR A 483 26.99 -3.05 14.19
C THR A 483 25.73 -3.18 15.06
N ILE A 484 25.30 -4.43 15.33
CA ILE A 484 24.26 -4.71 16.35
C ILE A 484 24.92 -4.96 17.72
N LYS A 485 24.18 -4.65 18.79
CA LYS A 485 24.66 -4.77 20.16
C LYS A 485 25.01 -6.23 20.54
N ASN A 486 24.20 -7.17 20.10
CA ASN A 486 24.38 -8.60 20.37
C ASN A 486 24.63 -9.33 19.04
N LEU A 487 25.89 -9.49 18.66
CA LEU A 487 26.29 -10.18 17.44
C LEU A 487 25.80 -11.62 17.40
N GLY A 488 25.39 -12.08 16.21
CA GLY A 488 24.91 -13.44 16.01
C GLY A 488 23.45 -13.69 16.36
N MET A 489 22.73 -12.69 16.83
CA MET A 489 21.27 -12.81 16.98
C MET A 489 20.60 -13.07 15.62
N PRO A 490 19.52 -13.89 15.59
CA PRO A 490 18.73 -14.06 14.39
C PRO A 490 18.17 -12.72 13.91
N LEU A 491 18.37 -12.39 12.64
CA LEU A 491 17.80 -11.22 11.98
C LEU A 491 16.91 -11.68 10.83
N TYR A 492 15.72 -11.11 10.76
CA TYR A 492 14.70 -11.40 9.78
C TYR A 492 14.44 -10.20 8.87
N SER A 493 13.64 -10.34 7.83
CA SER A 493 13.43 -9.31 6.81
C SER A 493 13.01 -7.96 7.40
N ASN A 494 12.08 -7.94 8.31
CA ASN A 494 11.61 -6.73 8.96
C ASN A 494 12.68 -6.03 9.83
N HIS A 495 13.65 -6.78 10.39
CA HIS A 495 14.75 -6.19 11.16
C HIS A 495 15.80 -5.54 10.25
N TYR A 496 16.35 -6.30 9.29
CA TYR A 496 17.42 -5.76 8.45
C TYR A 496 16.91 -4.74 7.44
N HIS A 497 15.62 -4.73 7.10
CA HIS A 497 15.04 -3.67 6.27
C HIS A 497 15.18 -2.30 6.95
N LEU A 498 14.78 -2.17 8.21
CA LEU A 498 14.94 -0.94 9.00
C LEU A 498 16.39 -0.52 9.11
N MET A 499 17.28 -1.48 9.44
CA MET A 499 18.72 -1.23 9.60
C MET A 499 19.36 -0.72 8.28
N LEU A 500 18.99 -1.32 7.15
CA LEU A 500 19.51 -0.93 5.84
C LEU A 500 18.93 0.41 5.38
N GLN A 501 17.67 0.69 5.68
CA GLN A 501 17.06 1.99 5.41
C GLN A 501 17.88 3.11 6.06
N ASP A 502 18.23 2.97 7.34
CA ASP A 502 19.04 3.95 8.07
C ASP A 502 20.46 4.04 7.52
N LEU A 503 21.09 2.91 7.17
CA LEU A 503 22.42 2.89 6.60
C LEU A 503 22.46 3.64 5.26
N PHE A 504 21.53 3.33 4.36
CA PHE A 504 21.47 3.93 3.03
C PHE A 504 21.00 5.39 3.07
N ALA A 505 20.16 5.78 4.03
CA ALA A 505 19.81 7.18 4.26
C ALA A 505 21.04 8.04 4.63
N ARG A 506 22.00 7.48 5.39
CA ARG A 506 23.28 8.15 5.70
C ARG A 506 24.29 8.10 4.55
N LEU A 507 24.23 7.05 3.74
CA LEU A 507 25.19 6.81 2.66
C LEU A 507 24.84 7.63 1.41
N ASN A 508 23.58 7.67 0.98
CA ASN A 508 23.14 8.31 -0.28
C ASN A 508 23.58 9.78 -0.43
N PRO A 509 23.52 10.64 0.61
CA PRO A 509 23.93 12.05 0.49
C PRO A 509 25.43 12.24 0.26
N ILE A 510 26.24 11.23 0.53
CA ILE A 510 27.72 11.34 0.50
C ILE A 510 28.36 10.49 -0.60
N ILE A 511 27.61 9.56 -1.19
CA ILE A 511 28.13 8.52 -2.08
C ILE A 511 28.84 9.10 -3.31
N GLY A 512 28.33 10.16 -3.91
CA GLY A 512 28.93 10.84 -5.07
C GLY A 512 30.31 11.48 -4.79
N ARG A 513 30.75 11.51 -3.53
CA ARG A 513 32.06 12.04 -3.14
C ARG A 513 33.18 11.02 -3.30
N TYR A 514 32.82 9.75 -3.48
CA TYR A 514 33.75 8.63 -3.55
C TYR A 514 33.85 8.10 -4.97
N SER A 515 35.04 7.60 -5.33
CA SER A 515 35.27 6.94 -6.62
C SER A 515 35.20 5.42 -6.51
N GLU A 516 35.31 4.88 -5.28
CA GLU A 516 35.36 3.44 -5.02
C GLU A 516 34.83 3.15 -3.61
N ILE A 517 34.04 2.10 -3.47
CA ILE A 517 33.51 1.60 -2.20
C ILE A 517 34.01 0.20 -1.96
N HIS A 518 34.53 -0.04 -0.76
CA HIS A 518 34.90 -1.37 -0.28
C HIS A 518 33.87 -1.84 0.73
N LEU A 519 33.16 -2.91 0.42
CA LEU A 519 32.09 -3.46 1.26
C LEU A 519 32.51 -4.80 1.86
N LEU A 520 32.69 -4.82 3.18
CA LEU A 520 32.92 -6.02 3.97
C LEU A 520 31.67 -6.29 4.80
N ALA A 521 31.09 -7.47 4.67
CA ALA A 521 29.85 -7.81 5.34
C ALA A 521 29.95 -9.17 6.06
N SER A 522 29.57 -9.16 7.33
CA SER A 522 29.35 -10.34 8.16
C SER A 522 27.88 -10.32 8.59
N VAL A 523 27.01 -10.81 7.71
CA VAL A 523 25.55 -10.67 7.78
C VAL A 523 24.84 -11.98 7.46
N PRO A 524 23.57 -12.14 7.84
CA PRO A 524 22.72 -13.23 7.33
C PRO A 524 22.54 -13.18 5.81
N ALA A 525 22.29 -14.33 5.21
CA ALA A 525 22.15 -14.48 3.77
C ALA A 525 21.04 -13.57 3.17
N GLY A 526 19.91 -13.47 3.83
CA GLY A 526 18.81 -12.59 3.40
C GLY A 526 19.19 -11.11 3.40
N MET A 527 19.89 -10.67 4.44
CA MET A 527 20.38 -9.29 4.52
C MET A 527 21.41 -8.99 3.42
N ALA A 528 22.22 -9.97 3.01
CA ALA A 528 23.19 -9.79 1.93
C ALA A 528 22.50 -9.49 0.58
N ILE A 529 21.40 -10.18 0.26
CA ILE A 529 20.59 -9.90 -0.93
C ILE A 529 20.01 -8.49 -0.85
N GLU A 530 19.43 -8.11 0.28
CA GLU A 530 18.87 -6.76 0.45
C GLU A 530 19.92 -5.64 0.40
N ILE A 531 21.13 -5.86 0.87
CA ILE A 531 22.24 -4.92 0.65
C ILE A 531 22.42 -4.68 -0.85
N GLY A 532 22.50 -5.74 -1.65
CA GLY A 532 22.64 -5.64 -3.11
C GLY A 532 21.51 -4.89 -3.77
N ARG A 533 20.26 -5.16 -3.38
CA ARG A 533 19.07 -4.47 -3.90
C ARG A 533 19.05 -2.96 -3.63
N ASN A 534 19.73 -2.51 -2.61
CA ASN A 534 19.86 -1.10 -2.27
C ASN A 534 21.00 -0.39 -3.01
N ILE A 535 21.92 -1.12 -3.66
CA ILE A 535 22.98 -0.55 -4.49
C ILE A 535 22.44 -0.26 -5.90
N GLN A 536 22.28 1.03 -6.22
CA GLN A 536 21.73 1.46 -7.52
C GLN A 536 22.85 1.66 -8.54
N LYS A 537 22.79 0.98 -9.68
CA LYS A 537 23.78 1.01 -10.78
C LYS A 537 24.11 2.43 -11.28
N SER A 538 23.12 3.33 -11.31
CA SER A 538 23.31 4.69 -11.81
C SER A 538 23.81 5.70 -10.78
N VAL A 539 23.87 5.33 -9.50
CA VAL A 539 24.16 6.24 -8.39
C VAL A 539 25.48 5.89 -7.69
N PHE A 540 25.73 4.60 -7.55
CA PHE A 540 26.90 4.10 -6.83
C PHE A 540 28.13 4.05 -7.73
N PRO A 541 29.32 4.47 -7.23
CA PRO A 541 30.57 4.18 -7.89
C PRO A 541 30.86 2.68 -7.80
N ASN A 542 31.99 2.23 -8.36
CA ASN A 542 32.41 0.84 -8.25
C ASN A 542 32.39 0.33 -6.82
N VAL A 543 31.63 -0.72 -6.54
CA VAL A 543 31.56 -1.36 -5.22
C VAL A 543 32.31 -2.69 -5.25
N ILE A 544 33.35 -2.78 -4.45
CA ILE A 544 34.20 -3.95 -4.34
C ILE A 544 33.73 -4.80 -3.17
N LEU A 545 33.37 -6.05 -3.44
CA LEU A 545 32.90 -7.02 -2.45
C LEU A 545 34.03 -7.93 -2.00
N TYR A 546 33.97 -8.32 -0.74
CA TYR A 546 34.98 -9.17 -0.10
C TYR A 546 34.33 -10.42 0.48
N ASN A 547 35.01 -11.57 0.28
CA ASN A 547 34.64 -12.84 0.92
C ASN A 547 35.53 -13.13 2.12
N TYR A 548 34.91 -13.58 3.22
CA TYR A 548 35.69 -14.05 4.38
C TYR A 548 36.22 -15.47 4.16
N TYR A 549 37.50 -15.65 4.29
CA TYR A 549 38.15 -16.95 4.16
C TYR A 549 39.36 -17.08 5.09
N LYS A 550 39.38 -18.14 5.92
CA LYS A 550 40.51 -18.49 6.85
C LYS A 550 41.07 -17.29 7.62
N GLY A 551 40.20 -16.48 8.20
CA GLY A 551 40.60 -15.37 9.05
C GLY A 551 40.80 -14.01 8.35
N ASN A 552 40.66 -13.94 7.02
CA ASN A 552 40.87 -12.71 6.26
C ASN A 552 39.75 -12.45 5.26
N TYR A 553 39.54 -11.18 4.93
CA TYR A 553 38.68 -10.79 3.82
C TYR A 553 39.47 -10.68 2.52
N ILE A 554 39.05 -11.38 1.49
CA ILE A 554 39.69 -11.44 0.19
C ILE A 554 38.77 -10.77 -0.84
N LYS A 555 39.35 -9.87 -1.66
CA LYS A 555 38.61 -9.23 -2.78
C LYS A 555 38.09 -10.27 -3.74
N THR A 556 36.78 -10.11 -4.16
CA THR A 556 36.11 -11.08 -5.02
C THR A 556 35.43 -10.43 -6.23
N ILE A 557 34.36 -9.71 -6.04
CA ILE A 557 33.47 -9.19 -7.08
C ILE A 557 33.56 -7.66 -7.06
N THR A 558 33.53 -7.05 -8.25
CA THR A 558 33.32 -5.60 -8.40
C THR A 558 31.98 -5.39 -9.09
N LEU A 559 31.09 -4.63 -8.44
CA LEU A 559 29.84 -4.14 -9.03
C LEU A 559 30.13 -2.86 -9.79
N GLU A 560 29.77 -2.81 -11.07
CA GLU A 560 30.03 -1.69 -11.99
C GLU A 560 28.73 -1.01 -12.42
#